data_317762ebacb3b6970b2098e0fa1d783c
#
_entry.id   317762ebacb3b6970b2098e0fa1d783c
#
_cell.length_a   1.000
_cell.length_b   1.000
_cell.length_c   1.000
_cell.angle_alpha   90.00
_cell.angle_beta   90.00
_cell.angle_gamma   90.00
#
_symmetry.space_group_name_H-M   'P 1'
#
loop_
_entity.id
_entity.type
_entity.pdbx_description
1 polymer ?
#
loop_
_entity_poly.entity_id
_entity_poly.type
_entity_poly.pdbx_seq_one_letter_code
_entity_poly.pdbx_strand_id
1 'polypeptide(L)'
;MTARNSNDFVNQKRLKEGAFNNIFLASIFEHVARKNLKQKYQSSFPYCHLSIYPACNDFRLRGVLKEVKEQLNAAFKETDLFKVYQTCDLCGFSSKLKQTPELLALRSSIYSSEFRKLLSDISGCGILSDRVDCSCNIYCQGGHLLCHDDVIGTRAISFILYLTDPEETWTETDGGALELFDKEEGEPLPRTYPSKFILPNWNKFVFFEVKPGESFHAIQEIFGENKPRISISGWFHLTDSKFMLTKHASREQLSNKADKIFNPTNRISRSIYELSNIYELSSKDISFLSGWISAEYLTKENISAIRKNFLSDKCVQLRCFLKPGISENINAFLFAKMRTGKSAGSSRKSTRNWKVVGPPHKHRYLKLENRGKYFLNDVEVCSTFFDLEEFLFKSSAYNRWLLAVTGQIVSESKSAVRNFRRGQDYTIAHHDSDSKVSQLQSTLCFVKADSINEHRAWMSGNFGGFECFIPTSPEVEDIAATAEVYDTTSNEEQLISVQASFNTLSLVQNKEHDFYFIKYLSKFAPSDRYDVHFCYNI
;
A
#
# COMPACT_ATOMS: atom_id res chain seq x y z
N MET A 1 58.51 -1.55 38.77
CA MET A 1 57.30 -2.39 38.79
C MET A 1 56.20 -1.64 39.48
N THR A 2 55.38 -0.81 38.79
CA THR A 2 54.10 -0.27 39.35
C THR A 2 53.50 0.78 38.41
N ALA A 3 53.30 0.45 37.16
CA ALA A 3 52.55 1.35 36.24
C ALA A 3 51.58 0.61 35.28
N ARG A 4 51.43 -0.71 35.38
CA ARG A 4 50.54 -1.52 34.53
C ARG A 4 49.15 -1.81 35.12
N ASN A 5 48.91 -1.60 36.41
CA ASN A 5 47.67 -2.03 37.08
C ASN A 5 46.57 -0.96 37.15
N SER A 6 46.85 0.32 36.89
CA SER A 6 45.83 1.37 37.01
C SER A 6 44.95 1.52 35.75
N ASN A 7 45.52 1.30 34.56
CA ASN A 7 44.79 1.42 33.31
C ASN A 7 43.85 0.22 33.04
N ASP A 8 44.21 -0.97 33.47
CA ASP A 8 43.33 -2.15 33.35
C ASP A 8 42.14 -2.08 34.31
N PHE A 9 42.29 -1.51 35.50
CA PHE A 9 41.18 -1.30 36.43
C PHE A 9 40.22 -0.21 35.98
N VAL A 10 40.71 0.86 35.38
CA VAL A 10 39.90 1.95 34.80
C VAL A 10 39.15 1.45 33.54
N ASN A 11 39.82 0.65 32.70
CA ASN A 11 39.18 0.04 31.53
C ASN A 11 38.16 -1.04 31.91
N GLN A 12 38.43 -1.87 32.94
CA GLN A 12 37.45 -2.82 33.44
C GLN A 12 36.26 -2.14 34.13
N LYS A 13 36.47 -1.00 34.82
CA LYS A 13 35.39 -0.21 35.42
C LYS A 13 34.55 0.50 34.37
N ARG A 14 35.17 1.08 33.33
CA ARG A 14 34.46 1.65 32.15
C ARG A 14 33.71 0.60 31.33
N LEU A 15 34.29 -0.61 31.17
CA LEU A 15 33.59 -1.74 30.52
C LEU A 15 32.41 -2.24 31.36
N LYS A 16 32.53 -2.24 32.70
CA LYS A 16 31.42 -2.60 33.61
C LYS A 16 30.35 -1.52 33.68
N GLU A 17 30.71 -0.24 33.72
CA GLU A 17 29.76 0.88 33.71
C GLU A 17 29.04 1.01 32.35
N GLY A 18 29.71 0.74 31.21
CA GLY A 18 29.09 0.66 29.91
C GLY A 18 28.15 -0.54 29.74
N ALA A 19 28.49 -1.68 30.36
CA ALA A 19 27.65 -2.89 30.36
C ALA A 19 26.36 -2.72 31.18
N PHE A 20 26.36 -1.85 32.21
CA PHE A 20 25.17 -1.60 33.03
C PHE A 20 24.12 -0.72 32.35
N ASN A 21 24.48 0.05 31.33
CA ASN A 21 23.54 0.93 30.63
C ASN A 21 22.94 0.34 29.34
N ASN A 22 23.48 -0.77 28.81
CA ASN A 22 22.97 -1.38 27.59
C ASN A 22 21.72 -2.21 27.90
N ILE A 23 20.64 -1.96 27.16
CA ILE A 23 19.38 -2.75 27.26
C ILE A 23 19.49 -4.08 26.55
N PHE A 24 20.27 -4.16 25.48
CA PHE A 24 20.49 -5.42 24.78
C PHE A 24 21.26 -6.41 25.63
N LEU A 25 20.97 -7.70 25.48
CA LEU A 25 21.66 -8.77 26.20
C LEU A 25 23.16 -8.81 25.83
N ALA A 26 24.03 -8.87 26.82
CA ALA A 26 25.48 -8.92 26.61
C ALA A 26 25.90 -10.12 25.72
N SER A 27 25.17 -11.23 25.81
CA SER A 27 25.43 -12.44 25.03
C SER A 27 25.42 -12.25 23.52
N ILE A 28 24.66 -11.28 23.00
CA ILE A 28 24.62 -11.03 21.54
C ILE A 28 25.92 -10.39 21.02
N PHE A 29 26.73 -9.80 21.91
CA PHE A 29 27.99 -9.15 21.57
C PHE A 29 29.20 -10.09 21.68
N GLU A 30 29.02 -11.31 22.19
CA GLU A 30 30.08 -12.30 22.29
C GLU A 30 30.55 -12.79 20.92
N HIS A 31 31.85 -13.05 20.78
CA HIS A 31 32.45 -13.43 19.50
C HIS A 31 31.80 -14.67 18.87
N VAL A 32 31.53 -15.71 19.69
CA VAL A 32 30.89 -16.95 19.21
C VAL A 32 29.44 -16.68 18.76
N ALA A 33 28.71 -15.90 19.53
CA ALA A 33 27.35 -15.49 19.18
C ALA A 33 27.30 -14.71 17.86
N ARG A 34 28.19 -13.73 17.66
CA ARG A 34 28.29 -12.96 16.40
C ARG A 34 28.51 -13.87 15.20
N LYS A 35 29.42 -14.84 15.30
CA LYS A 35 29.68 -15.80 14.22
C LYS A 35 28.41 -16.60 13.87
N ASN A 36 27.69 -17.09 14.87
CA ASN A 36 26.46 -17.85 14.69
C ASN A 36 25.32 -16.95 14.10
N LEU A 37 25.20 -15.71 14.60
CA LEU A 37 24.23 -14.75 14.10
C LEU A 37 24.50 -14.39 12.63
N LYS A 38 25.78 -14.18 12.27
CA LYS A 38 26.20 -13.94 10.88
C LYS A 38 25.84 -15.11 9.96
N GLN A 39 26.10 -16.33 10.39
CA GLN A 39 25.74 -17.52 9.60
C GLN A 39 24.21 -17.61 9.40
N LYS A 40 23.42 -17.39 10.46
CA LYS A 40 21.95 -17.36 10.37
C LYS A 40 21.45 -16.26 9.43
N TYR A 41 22.06 -15.07 9.49
CA TYR A 41 21.74 -13.96 8.61
C TYR A 41 21.97 -14.31 7.15
N GLN A 42 23.15 -14.85 6.82
CA GLN A 42 23.53 -15.20 5.45
C GLN A 42 22.73 -16.36 4.85
N SER A 43 22.25 -17.29 5.68
CA SER A 43 21.44 -18.43 5.23
C SER A 43 19.94 -18.19 5.24
N SER A 44 19.49 -16.98 5.59
CA SER A 44 18.07 -16.68 5.67
C SER A 44 17.42 -16.48 4.30
N PHE A 45 16.13 -16.78 4.20
CA PHE A 45 15.30 -16.66 3.00
C PHE A 45 14.06 -15.80 3.31
N PRO A 46 13.57 -14.95 2.40
CA PRO A 46 13.87 -14.82 0.95
C PRO A 46 15.13 -13.98 0.64
N TYR A 47 15.57 -13.14 1.53
CA TYR A 47 16.80 -12.37 1.47
C TYR A 47 17.44 -12.30 2.86
N CYS A 48 18.69 -11.82 2.93
CA CYS A 48 19.43 -11.78 4.20
C CYS A 48 18.72 -10.92 5.26
N HIS A 49 18.24 -11.57 6.31
CA HIS A 49 17.62 -10.94 7.48
C HIS A 49 17.91 -11.76 8.73
N LEU A 50 17.76 -11.15 9.90
CA LEU A 50 17.96 -11.82 11.17
C LEU A 50 16.86 -11.45 12.15
N SER A 51 16.39 -12.47 12.88
CA SER A 51 15.56 -12.30 14.08
C SER A 51 16.35 -12.76 15.31
N ILE A 52 16.54 -11.86 16.27
CA ILE A 52 17.17 -12.13 17.57
C ILE A 52 16.07 -12.19 18.64
N TYR A 53 16.04 -13.28 19.41
CA TYR A 53 15.04 -13.48 20.46
C TYR A 53 15.61 -14.36 21.60
N PRO A 54 15.49 -13.92 22.86
CA PRO A 54 15.25 -12.55 23.30
C PRO A 54 16.41 -11.63 22.92
N ALA A 55 16.13 -10.36 22.58
CA ALA A 55 17.17 -9.41 22.21
C ALA A 55 17.63 -8.54 23.39
N CYS A 56 16.71 -8.20 24.30
CA CYS A 56 16.91 -7.25 25.39
C CYS A 56 16.67 -7.90 26.76
N ASN A 57 17.17 -7.24 27.82
CA ASN A 57 16.80 -7.55 29.19
C ASN A 57 15.29 -7.33 29.37
N ASP A 58 14.56 -8.36 29.76
CA ASP A 58 13.09 -8.34 29.81
C ASP A 58 12.56 -7.30 30.81
N PHE A 59 13.13 -7.22 31.99
CA PHE A 59 12.68 -6.27 33.02
C PHE A 59 12.83 -4.81 32.54
N ARG A 60 13.96 -4.47 31.93
CA ARG A 60 14.21 -3.13 31.40
C ARG A 60 13.32 -2.81 30.19
N LEU A 61 13.12 -3.79 29.31
CA LEU A 61 12.27 -3.60 28.15
C LEU A 61 10.79 -3.37 28.53
N ARG A 62 10.32 -4.00 29.62
CA ARG A 62 8.99 -3.70 30.21
C ARG A 62 8.92 -2.26 30.71
N GLY A 63 10.00 -1.74 31.26
CA GLY A 63 10.13 -0.31 31.61
C GLY A 63 10.00 0.58 30.38
N VAL A 64 10.66 0.24 29.27
CA VAL A 64 10.51 0.95 27.97
C VAL A 64 9.06 0.94 27.51
N LEU A 65 8.38 -0.22 27.49
CA LEU A 65 6.98 -0.31 27.08
C LEU A 65 6.07 0.58 27.92
N LYS A 66 6.27 0.58 29.25
CA LYS A 66 5.52 1.45 30.16
C LYS A 66 5.73 2.93 29.82
N GLU A 67 6.98 3.36 29.66
CA GLU A 67 7.32 4.74 29.31
C GLU A 67 6.76 5.15 27.95
N VAL A 68 6.79 4.26 26.95
CA VAL A 68 6.17 4.47 25.63
C VAL A 68 4.67 4.71 25.75
N LYS A 69 3.96 3.86 26.52
CA LYS A 69 2.50 3.98 26.70
C LYS A 69 2.09 5.24 27.47
N GLU A 70 2.88 5.66 28.45
CA GLU A 70 2.54 6.74 29.37
C GLU A 70 3.04 8.11 28.91
N GLN A 71 4.14 8.19 28.19
CA GLN A 71 4.88 9.43 27.94
C GLN A 71 4.98 9.86 26.48
N LEU A 72 4.78 8.94 25.53
CA LEU A 72 4.90 9.26 24.11
C LEU A 72 3.55 9.58 23.47
N ASN A 73 3.52 10.66 22.72
CA ASN A 73 2.40 11.00 21.87
C ASN A 73 2.68 10.52 20.44
N ALA A 74 1.80 9.68 19.92
CA ALA A 74 1.83 9.24 18.54
C ALA A 74 0.72 9.93 17.73
N ALA A 75 1.08 10.52 16.60
CA ALA A 75 0.12 11.09 15.67
C ALA A 75 -0.38 10.02 14.70
N PHE A 76 -1.67 10.07 14.40
CA PHE A 76 -2.23 9.23 13.33
C PHE A 76 -1.73 9.70 11.98
N LYS A 77 -1.26 8.76 11.17
CA LYS A 77 -0.81 8.99 9.80
C LYS A 77 -1.42 7.95 8.87
N GLU A 78 -1.96 8.40 7.77
CA GLU A 78 -2.51 7.55 6.73
C GLU A 78 -2.17 8.10 5.36
N THR A 79 -1.59 7.24 4.50
CA THR A 79 -1.28 7.53 3.10
C THR A 79 -1.82 6.42 2.20
N ASP A 80 -1.51 6.43 0.93
CA ASP A 80 -1.75 5.29 0.03
C ASP A 80 -1.02 4.01 0.48
N LEU A 81 0.14 4.17 1.15
CA LEU A 81 1.05 3.10 1.53
C LEU A 81 0.77 2.52 2.92
N PHE A 82 0.37 3.35 3.89
CA PHE A 82 0.25 2.92 5.28
C PHE A 82 -0.90 3.56 6.05
N LYS A 83 -1.20 2.92 7.20
CA LYS A 83 -2.11 3.42 8.24
C LYS A 83 -1.52 3.08 9.60
N VAL A 84 -1.05 4.09 10.37
CA VAL A 84 -0.26 3.89 11.58
C VAL A 84 -0.35 5.10 12.52
N TYR A 85 -0.18 4.89 13.82
CA TYR A 85 0.18 5.94 14.77
C TYR A 85 1.70 5.95 14.94
N GLN A 86 2.34 7.11 14.76
CA GLN A 86 3.80 7.24 14.81
C GLN A 86 4.20 8.43 15.67
N THR A 87 5.23 8.24 16.49
CA THR A 87 5.86 9.34 17.23
C THR A 87 6.78 10.15 16.31
N CYS A 88 7.17 11.35 16.74
CA CYS A 88 8.32 12.03 16.14
C CYS A 88 9.58 11.17 16.32
N ASP A 89 10.64 11.48 15.53
CA ASP A 89 11.93 10.82 15.67
C ASP A 89 12.48 10.95 17.11
N LEU A 90 12.92 9.82 17.68
CA LEU A 90 13.44 9.78 19.04
C LEU A 90 14.75 10.59 19.21
N CYS A 91 15.43 10.90 18.11
CA CYS A 91 16.62 11.78 18.13
C CYS A 91 16.30 13.19 18.62
N GLY A 92 15.14 13.75 18.22
CA GLY A 92 14.70 15.10 18.57
C GLY A 92 14.16 15.30 20.00
N PHE A 93 14.01 14.25 20.79
CA PHE A 93 13.32 14.27 22.09
C PHE A 93 14.20 14.59 23.32
N SER A 94 15.36 15.22 23.17
CA SER A 94 16.36 15.38 24.24
C SER A 94 15.85 15.97 25.58
N SER A 95 14.88 16.87 25.59
CA SER A 95 14.35 17.50 26.80
C SER A 95 13.22 16.71 27.47
N LYS A 96 12.41 15.98 26.71
CA LYS A 96 11.30 15.17 27.24
C LYS A 96 11.76 13.81 27.74
N LEU A 97 12.82 13.25 27.16
CA LEU A 97 13.37 11.94 27.52
C LEU A 97 14.00 11.86 28.92
N LYS A 98 14.17 13.00 29.63
CA LYS A 98 14.64 13.00 31.03
C LYS A 98 13.67 12.29 31.97
N GLN A 99 12.40 12.17 31.63
CA GLN A 99 11.37 11.47 32.40
C GLN A 99 11.20 10.00 31.97
N THR A 100 11.98 9.54 31.01
CA THR A 100 11.89 8.21 30.41
C THR A 100 13.25 7.52 30.39
N PRO A 101 13.80 7.11 31.59
CA PRO A 101 15.16 6.61 31.67
C PRO A 101 15.40 5.30 30.90
N GLU A 102 14.41 4.40 30.82
CA GLU A 102 14.58 3.14 30.12
C GLU A 102 14.52 3.32 28.59
N LEU A 103 13.66 4.19 28.10
CA LEU A 103 13.60 4.56 26.68
C LEU A 103 14.89 5.29 26.26
N LEU A 104 15.42 6.17 27.11
CA LEU A 104 16.70 6.84 26.88
C LEU A 104 17.87 5.84 26.84
N ALA A 105 17.86 4.86 27.73
CA ALA A 105 18.87 3.80 27.75
C ALA A 105 18.77 2.91 26.48
N LEU A 106 17.56 2.57 26.04
CA LEU A 106 17.35 1.83 24.77
C LEU A 106 17.86 2.65 23.58
N ARG A 107 17.49 3.93 23.50
CA ARG A 107 17.99 4.82 22.47
C ARG A 107 19.51 4.84 22.46
N SER A 108 20.14 5.07 23.62
CA SER A 108 21.60 5.11 23.75
C SER A 108 22.25 3.79 23.32
N SER A 109 21.60 2.66 23.60
CA SER A 109 22.06 1.33 23.17
C SER A 109 22.01 1.17 21.65
N ILE A 110 20.89 1.57 21.02
CA ILE A 110 20.72 1.53 19.55
C ILE A 110 21.75 2.43 18.86
N TYR A 111 21.97 3.65 19.39
CA TYR A 111 22.89 4.64 18.81
C TYR A 111 24.36 4.37 19.14
N SER A 112 24.68 3.34 19.94
CA SER A 112 26.05 3.05 20.31
C SER A 112 26.91 2.58 19.13
N SER A 113 28.20 2.94 19.13
CA SER A 113 29.15 2.46 18.14
C SER A 113 29.33 0.94 18.18
N GLU A 114 29.15 0.34 19.36
CA GLU A 114 29.24 -1.10 19.54
C GLU A 114 28.09 -1.83 18.83
N PHE A 115 26.86 -1.30 18.95
CA PHE A 115 25.70 -1.89 18.27
C PHE A 115 25.77 -1.71 16.75
N ARG A 116 26.17 -0.53 16.27
CA ARG A 116 26.41 -0.31 14.84
C ARG A 116 27.46 -1.27 14.26
N LYS A 117 28.55 -1.48 15.02
CA LYS A 117 29.60 -2.45 14.64
C LYS A 117 29.06 -3.88 14.58
N LEU A 118 28.23 -4.27 15.56
CA LEU A 118 27.59 -5.60 15.57
C LEU A 118 26.76 -5.80 14.29
N LEU A 119 25.91 -4.82 13.94
CA LEU A 119 25.07 -4.92 12.73
C LEU A 119 25.92 -4.97 11.46
N SER A 120 26.95 -4.13 11.36
CA SER A 120 27.88 -4.10 10.24
C SER A 120 28.66 -5.43 10.09
N ASP A 121 29.15 -6.00 11.21
CA ASP A 121 29.88 -7.27 11.23
C ASP A 121 28.99 -8.45 10.79
N ILE A 122 27.71 -8.44 11.17
CA ILE A 122 26.73 -9.49 10.81
C ILE A 122 26.28 -9.35 9.36
N SER A 123 25.84 -8.16 8.95
CA SER A 123 25.26 -7.93 7.61
C SER A 123 26.30 -7.83 6.51
N GLY A 124 27.46 -7.24 6.80
CA GLY A 124 28.46 -6.91 5.80
C GLY A 124 28.14 -5.66 4.99
N CYS A 125 27.18 -4.83 5.45
CA CYS A 125 26.70 -3.65 4.72
C CYS A 125 27.73 -2.49 4.60
N GLY A 126 28.87 -2.58 5.26
CA GLY A 126 29.87 -1.52 5.33
C GLY A 126 29.82 -0.73 6.64
N ILE A 127 30.45 0.45 6.67
CA ILE A 127 30.57 1.26 7.89
C ILE A 127 29.31 2.12 8.06
N LEU A 128 28.60 1.90 9.15
CA LEU A 128 27.43 2.67 9.54
C LEU A 128 27.81 3.98 10.21
N SER A 129 27.17 5.08 9.81
CA SER A 129 27.35 6.40 10.38
C SER A 129 26.71 6.48 11.80
N ASP A 130 26.86 7.61 12.48
CA ASP A 130 26.18 7.90 13.74
C ASP A 130 24.72 8.32 13.56
N ARG A 131 24.28 8.58 12.34
CA ARG A 131 22.88 8.85 12.01
C ARG A 131 22.05 7.60 12.12
N VAL A 132 20.98 7.68 12.92
CA VAL A 132 19.94 6.66 13.04
C VAL A 132 18.60 7.37 13.05
N ASP A 133 17.72 7.05 12.12
CA ASP A 133 16.32 7.46 12.18
C ASP A 133 15.55 6.41 12.98
N CYS A 134 14.80 6.83 14.01
CA CYS A 134 14.17 5.90 14.97
C CYS A 134 12.86 6.48 15.52
N SER A 135 11.77 5.75 15.39
CA SER A 135 10.46 6.16 15.93
C SER A 135 9.71 4.98 16.54
N CYS A 136 8.74 5.29 17.41
CA CYS A 136 7.78 4.31 17.89
C CYS A 136 6.57 4.29 16.93
N ASN A 137 6.22 3.09 16.48
CA ASN A 137 5.10 2.83 15.59
C ASN A 137 4.06 1.95 16.29
N ILE A 138 2.78 2.36 16.23
CA ILE A 138 1.66 1.68 16.85
C ILE A 138 0.62 1.40 15.76
N TYR A 139 0.47 0.14 15.39
CA TYR A 139 -0.56 -0.30 14.46
C TYR A 139 -1.73 -0.87 15.26
N CYS A 140 -2.86 -0.19 15.20
CA CYS A 140 -4.14 -0.68 15.75
C CYS A 140 -4.90 -1.50 14.70
N GLN A 141 -6.07 -2.01 15.03
CA GLN A 141 -6.92 -2.74 14.09
C GLN A 141 -7.11 -1.98 12.76
N GLY A 142 -6.92 -2.66 11.65
CA GLY A 142 -6.90 -2.06 10.30
C GLY A 142 -5.59 -1.37 9.93
N GLY A 143 -4.66 -1.18 10.87
CA GLY A 143 -3.34 -0.60 10.62
C GLY A 143 -2.47 -1.55 9.80
N HIS A 144 -1.72 -1.01 8.84
CA HIS A 144 -0.88 -1.77 7.90
C HIS A 144 0.22 -0.89 7.30
N LEU A 145 1.19 -1.54 6.65
CA LEU A 145 2.17 -0.90 5.79
C LEU A 145 2.38 -1.80 4.56
N LEU A 146 2.06 -1.30 3.37
CA LEU A 146 2.07 -2.07 2.13
C LEU A 146 3.49 -2.35 1.65
N CYS A 147 3.62 -3.18 0.61
CA CYS A 147 4.90 -3.64 0.10
C CYS A 147 5.77 -2.49 -0.43
N HIS A 148 7.00 -2.38 0.09
CA HIS A 148 8.01 -1.39 -0.26
C HIS A 148 9.41 -1.94 0.03
N ASP A 149 10.48 -1.24 -0.34
CA ASP A 149 11.88 -1.69 -0.21
C ASP A 149 12.76 -0.81 0.70
N ASP A 150 12.21 0.25 1.31
CA ASP A 150 12.92 1.22 2.17
C ASP A 150 14.05 2.03 1.51
N VAL A 151 14.20 1.97 0.19
CA VAL A 151 15.32 2.56 -0.54
C VAL A 151 15.19 4.08 -0.62
N ILE A 152 15.61 4.78 0.42
CA ILE A 152 15.61 6.24 0.52
C ILE A 152 16.97 6.72 1.03
N GLY A 153 17.59 7.66 0.32
CA GLY A 153 18.83 8.29 0.73
C GLY A 153 19.94 7.29 1.07
N THR A 154 20.53 7.42 2.26
CA THR A 154 21.66 6.61 2.76
C THR A 154 21.24 5.46 3.67
N ARG A 155 19.95 5.11 3.76
CA ARG A 155 19.45 3.97 4.54
C ARG A 155 20.17 2.68 4.14
N ALA A 156 20.73 1.97 5.10
CA ALA A 156 21.52 0.76 4.88
C ALA A 156 20.96 -0.47 5.58
N ILE A 157 20.51 -0.30 6.84
CA ILE A 157 19.89 -1.36 7.63
C ILE A 157 18.53 -0.86 8.10
N SER A 158 17.48 -1.61 7.81
CA SER A 158 16.16 -1.46 8.44
C SER A 158 16.08 -2.37 9.67
N PHE A 159 15.51 -1.85 10.78
CA PHE A 159 15.35 -2.62 12.00
C PHE A 159 13.99 -2.41 12.66
N ILE A 160 13.54 -3.43 13.40
CA ILE A 160 12.30 -3.41 14.18
C ILE A 160 12.55 -4.13 15.50
N LEU A 161 12.32 -3.44 16.64
CA LEU A 161 12.23 -4.03 17.97
C LEU A 161 10.77 -4.07 18.40
N TYR A 162 10.22 -5.25 18.61
CA TYR A 162 8.83 -5.42 18.99
C TYR A 162 8.61 -5.21 20.49
N LEU A 163 7.61 -4.37 20.79
CA LEU A 163 7.13 -4.03 22.13
C LEU A 163 5.63 -4.41 22.29
N THR A 164 5.22 -5.49 21.66
CA THR A 164 3.87 -6.07 21.85
C THR A 164 3.66 -6.48 23.31
N ASP A 165 2.43 -6.78 23.70
CA ASP A 165 2.16 -7.14 25.09
C ASP A 165 2.95 -8.40 25.50
N PRO A 166 3.78 -8.34 26.57
CA PRO A 166 4.57 -9.47 27.02
C PRO A 166 3.74 -10.62 27.63
N GLU A 167 2.51 -10.34 28.07
CA GLU A 167 1.62 -11.33 28.69
C GLU A 167 0.72 -12.02 27.66
N GLU A 168 0.61 -11.47 26.45
CA GLU A 168 -0.21 -12.01 25.40
C GLU A 168 0.61 -12.59 24.24
N THR A 169 0.42 -13.87 23.94
CA THR A 169 1.06 -14.48 22.77
C THR A 169 0.44 -13.93 21.49
N TRP A 170 1.31 -13.45 20.59
CA TRP A 170 0.89 -13.03 19.25
C TRP A 170 0.74 -14.22 18.32
N THR A 171 -0.37 -14.30 17.60
CA THR A 171 -0.69 -15.41 16.69
C THR A 171 -0.94 -14.91 15.26
N GLU A 172 -0.98 -15.81 14.29
CA GLU A 172 -1.31 -15.47 12.90
C GLU A 172 -2.72 -14.88 12.74
N THR A 173 -3.64 -15.23 13.64
CA THR A 173 -5.02 -14.72 13.62
C THR A 173 -5.11 -13.25 14.03
N ASP A 174 -4.09 -12.72 14.71
CA ASP A 174 -4.01 -11.31 15.09
C ASP A 174 -3.56 -10.40 13.94
N GLY A 175 -3.00 -10.99 12.86
CA GLY A 175 -2.39 -10.24 11.77
C GLY A 175 -1.07 -9.58 12.19
N GLY A 176 -0.65 -8.51 11.52
CA GLY A 176 0.49 -7.69 11.91
C GLY A 176 1.87 -8.32 11.71
N ALA A 177 1.97 -9.45 11.05
CA ALA A 177 3.25 -10.06 10.72
C ALA A 177 4.07 -9.14 9.81
N LEU A 178 5.40 -9.14 9.98
CA LEU A 178 6.31 -8.62 8.98
C LEU A 178 6.36 -9.64 7.83
N GLU A 179 5.96 -9.19 6.65
CA GLU A 179 5.93 -9.96 5.42
C GLU A 179 7.20 -9.70 4.62
N LEU A 180 7.91 -10.75 4.22
CA LEU A 180 9.10 -10.66 3.37
C LEU A 180 8.81 -11.29 2.01
N PHE A 181 9.15 -10.57 0.95
CA PHE A 181 8.86 -10.98 -0.43
C PHE A 181 10.13 -11.47 -1.13
N ASP A 182 10.03 -12.63 -1.76
CA ASP A 182 11.04 -13.13 -2.67
C ASP A 182 10.97 -12.41 -4.02
N LYS A 183 12.00 -12.53 -4.82
CA LYS A 183 12.04 -11.99 -6.19
C LYS A 183 11.32 -12.89 -7.18
N GLU A 184 10.75 -12.29 -8.22
CA GLU A 184 10.39 -13.03 -9.43
C GLU A 184 11.67 -13.51 -10.15
N GLU A 185 11.61 -14.70 -10.73
CA GLU A 185 12.75 -15.29 -11.40
C GLU A 185 13.17 -14.44 -12.62
N GLY A 186 14.43 -14.01 -12.64
CA GLY A 186 15.00 -13.19 -13.71
C GLY A 186 14.63 -11.71 -13.69
N GLU A 187 13.82 -11.25 -12.72
CA GLU A 187 13.39 -9.85 -12.62
C GLU A 187 13.70 -9.25 -11.24
N PRO A 188 14.07 -7.97 -11.15
CA PRO A 188 14.29 -7.28 -9.88
C PRO A 188 12.95 -6.82 -9.26
N LEU A 189 11.93 -7.66 -9.30
CA LEU A 189 10.57 -7.37 -8.83
C LEU A 189 10.17 -8.36 -7.74
N PRO A 190 9.40 -7.93 -6.73
CA PRO A 190 8.89 -8.83 -5.71
C PRO A 190 7.81 -9.75 -6.27
N ARG A 191 7.80 -11.01 -5.81
CA ARG A 191 6.67 -11.90 -6.04
C ARG A 191 5.40 -11.30 -5.48
N THR A 192 4.27 -11.61 -6.08
CA THR A 192 2.96 -11.02 -5.72
C THR A 192 2.58 -11.27 -4.26
N TYR A 193 3.03 -12.37 -3.66
CA TYR A 193 2.76 -12.75 -2.28
C TYR A 193 4.03 -12.93 -1.48
N PRO A 194 4.00 -12.63 -0.18
CA PRO A 194 5.16 -12.83 0.69
C PRO A 194 5.52 -14.31 0.80
N SER A 195 6.81 -14.57 0.87
CA SER A 195 7.37 -15.91 1.03
C SER A 195 7.65 -16.27 2.48
N LYS A 196 7.70 -15.27 3.37
CA LYS A 196 7.94 -15.44 4.80
C LYS A 196 7.15 -14.45 5.63
N PHE A 197 6.71 -14.93 6.81
CA PHE A 197 6.02 -14.15 7.83
C PHE A 197 6.81 -14.20 9.14
N ILE A 198 7.03 -13.05 9.76
CA ILE A 198 7.67 -12.93 11.08
C ILE A 198 6.67 -12.29 12.02
N LEU A 199 6.16 -13.07 12.98
CA LEU A 199 5.23 -12.56 13.99
C LEU A 199 5.92 -11.57 14.92
N PRO A 200 5.21 -10.46 15.29
CA PRO A 200 5.74 -9.40 16.13
C PRO A 200 5.73 -9.77 17.61
N ASN A 201 6.40 -10.86 17.99
CA ASN A 201 6.46 -11.31 19.36
C ASN A 201 7.30 -10.35 20.22
N TRP A 202 6.89 -10.19 21.48
CA TRP A 202 7.60 -9.43 22.50
C TRP A 202 9.11 -9.70 22.51
N ASN A 203 9.93 -8.65 22.69
CA ASN A 203 11.38 -8.72 22.83
C ASN A 203 12.13 -9.37 21.65
N LYS A 204 11.54 -9.34 20.46
CA LYS A 204 12.18 -9.79 19.23
C LYS A 204 12.73 -8.57 18.47
N PHE A 205 14.00 -8.64 18.09
CA PHE A 205 14.67 -7.65 17.24
C PHE A 205 14.88 -8.24 15.85
N VAL A 206 14.38 -7.58 14.83
CA VAL A 206 14.54 -7.99 13.42
C VAL A 206 15.30 -6.93 12.67
N PHE A 207 16.23 -7.32 11.81
CA PHE A 207 16.87 -6.39 10.89
C PHE A 207 17.26 -7.05 9.58
N PHE A 208 17.40 -6.24 8.55
CA PHE A 208 17.85 -6.63 7.21
C PHE A 208 18.52 -5.44 6.52
N GLU A 209 19.36 -5.75 5.52
CA GLU A 209 20.00 -4.73 4.68
C GLU A 209 19.00 -4.17 3.68
N VAL A 210 19.00 -2.84 3.53
CA VAL A 210 18.19 -2.13 2.53
C VAL A 210 18.88 -2.24 1.17
N LYS A 211 18.32 -3.04 0.29
CA LYS A 211 18.83 -3.29 -1.07
C LYS A 211 17.78 -2.99 -2.12
N PRO A 212 18.07 -2.14 -3.12
CA PRO A 212 17.15 -1.85 -4.21
C PRO A 212 16.71 -3.11 -4.94
N GLY A 213 15.39 -3.28 -5.09
CA GLY A 213 14.81 -4.42 -5.79
C GLY A 213 14.97 -5.77 -5.08
N GLU A 214 15.43 -5.80 -3.82
CA GLU A 214 15.63 -7.03 -3.06
C GLU A 214 14.87 -7.05 -1.72
N SER A 215 14.94 -5.98 -0.94
CA SER A 215 14.46 -5.93 0.44
C SER A 215 12.98 -5.61 0.57
N PHE A 216 12.15 -6.09 -0.35
CA PHE A 216 10.71 -5.84 -0.32
C PHE A 216 10.05 -6.49 0.90
N HIS A 217 9.31 -5.67 1.64
CA HIS A 217 8.60 -6.11 2.84
C HIS A 217 7.31 -5.31 3.06
N ALA A 218 6.46 -5.83 3.94
CA ALA A 218 5.21 -5.20 4.33
C ALA A 218 4.91 -5.51 5.80
N ILE A 219 3.99 -4.76 6.40
CA ILE A 219 3.34 -5.10 7.67
C ILE A 219 1.90 -5.46 7.36
N GLN A 220 1.55 -6.71 7.60
CA GLN A 220 0.20 -7.21 7.44
C GLN A 220 -0.79 -6.40 8.29
N GLU A 221 -2.01 -6.21 7.78
CA GLU A 221 -3.09 -5.57 8.52
C GLU A 221 -3.29 -6.22 9.90
N ILE A 222 -3.49 -5.39 10.93
CA ILE A 222 -3.82 -5.84 12.28
C ILE A 222 -5.28 -6.28 12.32
N PHE A 223 -5.51 -7.50 12.79
CA PHE A 223 -6.85 -8.07 12.91
C PHE A 223 -7.38 -8.04 14.35
N GLY A 224 -6.51 -8.05 15.34
CA GLY A 224 -6.88 -8.01 16.75
C GLY A 224 -7.54 -6.67 17.13
N GLU A 225 -8.72 -6.69 17.76
CA GLU A 225 -9.46 -5.49 18.11
C GLU A 225 -8.77 -4.74 19.25
N ASN A 226 -8.30 -5.16 20.25
CA ASN A 226 -7.66 -4.44 21.36
C ASN A 226 -6.18 -4.82 21.56
N LYS A 227 -5.52 -5.23 20.48
CA LYS A 227 -4.19 -5.77 20.49
C LYS A 227 -3.25 -4.96 19.58
N PRO A 228 -2.78 -3.80 20.03
CA PRO A 228 -1.93 -2.94 19.21
C PRO A 228 -0.56 -3.58 19.00
N ARG A 229 -0.06 -3.54 17.76
CA ARG A 229 1.31 -3.90 17.41
C ARG A 229 2.21 -2.70 17.65
N ILE A 230 2.89 -2.69 18.79
CA ILE A 230 3.83 -1.63 19.17
C ILE A 230 5.24 -2.07 18.79
N SER A 231 6.01 -1.18 18.20
CA SER A 231 7.42 -1.42 17.86
C SER A 231 8.22 -0.11 17.85
N ILE A 232 9.51 -0.21 18.15
CA ILE A 232 10.48 0.83 17.81
C ILE A 232 11.20 0.36 16.55
N SER A 233 11.15 1.17 15.50
CA SER A 233 11.77 0.84 14.22
C SER A 233 12.43 2.05 13.58
N GLY A 234 13.29 1.79 12.62
CA GLY A 234 14.03 2.83 11.93
C GLY A 234 15.15 2.29 11.05
N TRP A 235 16.09 3.20 10.75
CA TRP A 235 17.17 2.90 9.81
C TRP A 235 18.52 3.38 10.29
N PHE A 236 19.53 2.54 10.07
CA PHE A 236 20.92 2.93 10.15
C PHE A 236 21.40 3.36 8.76
N HIS A 237 22.29 4.35 8.72
CA HIS A 237 22.77 4.99 7.50
C HIS A 237 24.25 4.69 7.25
N LEU A 238 24.64 4.62 5.96
CA LEU A 238 26.04 4.55 5.57
C LEU A 238 26.75 5.91 5.70
N THR A 239 28.06 5.87 5.89
CA THR A 239 28.92 7.06 5.92
C THR A 239 29.21 7.62 4.54
N ASP A 240 29.16 6.80 3.48
CA ASP A 240 29.58 7.18 2.14
C ASP A 240 28.39 7.46 1.22
N SER A 241 28.31 8.68 0.70
CA SER A 241 27.26 9.14 -0.23
C SER A 241 27.42 8.61 -1.66
N LYS A 242 28.56 8.01 -2.02
CA LYS A 242 28.78 7.45 -3.38
C LYS A 242 27.83 6.28 -3.70
N PHE A 243 27.27 5.64 -2.68
CA PHE A 243 26.25 4.59 -2.85
C PHE A 243 24.89 5.14 -3.33
N MET A 244 24.62 6.45 -3.19
CA MET A 244 23.34 7.04 -3.57
C MET A 244 23.06 7.00 -5.08
N LEU A 245 24.08 7.26 -5.91
CA LEU A 245 23.91 7.35 -7.37
C LEU A 245 23.54 6.00 -8.03
N THR A 246 24.04 4.89 -7.51
CA THR A 246 23.71 3.55 -8.02
C THR A 246 22.30 3.07 -7.57
N LYS A 247 21.79 3.57 -6.44
CA LYS A 247 20.47 3.20 -5.92
C LYS A 247 19.32 3.91 -6.66
N HIS A 248 19.51 5.17 -7.08
CA HIS A 248 18.49 5.89 -7.87
C HIS A 248 18.30 5.31 -9.27
N ALA A 249 19.35 4.92 -9.97
CA ALA A 249 19.26 4.30 -11.29
C ALA A 249 18.47 2.97 -11.31
N SER A 250 18.55 2.20 -10.22
CA SER A 250 17.78 0.94 -10.09
C SER A 250 16.27 1.16 -9.96
N ARG A 251 15.85 2.30 -9.38
CA ARG A 251 14.44 2.61 -9.13
C ARG A 251 13.70 3.04 -10.40
N GLU A 252 14.33 3.83 -11.25
CA GLU A 252 13.81 4.18 -12.59
C GLU A 252 13.65 2.95 -13.48
N GLN A 253 14.63 2.02 -13.46
CA GLN A 253 14.54 0.76 -14.22
C GLN A 253 13.43 -0.16 -13.71
N LEU A 254 13.16 -0.18 -12.41
CA LEU A 254 12.04 -0.92 -11.80
C LEU A 254 10.69 -0.32 -12.18
N SER A 255 10.61 1.00 -12.33
CA SER A 255 9.41 1.72 -12.72
C SER A 255 8.96 1.34 -14.14
N ASN A 256 9.87 1.33 -15.10
CA ASN A 256 9.55 1.25 -16.53
C ASN A 256 9.10 -0.15 -17.02
N LYS A 257 9.38 -1.24 -16.27
CA LYS A 257 9.00 -2.61 -16.67
C LYS A 257 7.61 -3.03 -16.20
N ALA A 258 7.05 -2.39 -15.19
CA ALA A 258 5.78 -2.79 -14.59
C ALA A 258 4.53 -2.22 -15.27
N ASP A 259 4.67 -1.32 -16.24
CA ASP A 259 3.56 -0.53 -16.80
C ASP A 259 2.73 -1.27 -17.89
N LYS A 260 3.03 -2.55 -18.18
CA LYS A 260 2.27 -3.35 -19.17
C LYS A 260 1.01 -4.04 -18.60
N ILE A 261 0.34 -3.43 -17.65
CA ILE A 261 -0.72 -4.06 -16.86
C ILE A 261 -2.07 -4.03 -17.56
N PHE A 262 -2.32 -3.00 -18.33
CA PHE A 262 -3.56 -2.85 -19.07
C PHE A 262 -3.56 -3.69 -20.34
N ASN A 263 -4.76 -4.02 -20.82
CA ASN A 263 -4.94 -4.53 -22.18
C ASN A 263 -4.29 -3.55 -23.18
N PRO A 264 -3.93 -4.00 -24.37
CA PRO A 264 -3.39 -3.11 -25.38
C PRO A 264 -4.32 -1.90 -25.57
N THR A 265 -3.72 -0.75 -25.79
CA THR A 265 -4.44 0.50 -26.04
C THR A 265 -5.35 0.35 -27.25
N ASN A 266 -6.65 0.63 -27.08
CA ASN A 266 -7.62 0.65 -28.15
C ASN A 266 -7.73 2.07 -28.71
N ARG A 267 -7.50 2.22 -30.01
CA ARG A 267 -7.71 3.50 -30.70
C ARG A 267 -9.19 3.73 -30.96
N ILE A 268 -9.65 4.95 -30.70
CA ILE A 268 -11.02 5.38 -30.92
C ILE A 268 -11.02 6.29 -32.16
N SER A 269 -11.79 5.91 -33.20
CA SER A 269 -11.83 6.71 -34.43
C SER A 269 -12.54 8.04 -34.20
N ARG A 270 -11.93 9.13 -34.65
CA ARG A 270 -12.56 10.47 -34.65
C ARG A 270 -13.87 10.52 -35.42
N SER A 271 -14.05 9.67 -36.45
CA SER A 271 -15.27 9.62 -37.26
C SER A 271 -16.53 9.32 -36.44
N ILE A 272 -16.43 8.71 -35.28
CA ILE A 272 -17.59 8.49 -34.41
C ILE A 272 -18.19 9.78 -33.86
N TYR A 273 -17.42 10.89 -33.85
CA TYR A 273 -17.81 12.21 -33.35
C TYR A 273 -18.24 13.18 -34.48
N GLU A 274 -18.23 12.76 -35.75
CA GLU A 274 -18.65 13.57 -36.92
C GLU A 274 -20.18 13.58 -37.04
N LEU A 275 -20.85 14.21 -36.06
CA LEU A 275 -22.28 14.43 -36.05
C LEU A 275 -22.59 15.92 -36.13
N SER A 276 -23.77 16.27 -36.67
CA SER A 276 -24.24 17.65 -36.83
C SER A 276 -24.34 18.40 -35.47
N ASN A 277 -24.57 17.65 -34.40
CA ASN A 277 -24.50 18.16 -33.03
C ASN A 277 -23.76 17.12 -32.18
N ILE A 278 -22.50 17.40 -31.83
CA ILE A 278 -21.59 16.49 -31.11
C ILE A 278 -22.04 16.19 -29.67
N TYR A 279 -22.95 16.97 -29.12
CA TYR A 279 -23.46 16.78 -27.76
C TYR A 279 -24.84 16.14 -27.69
N GLU A 280 -25.42 15.75 -28.84
CA GLU A 280 -26.70 15.06 -28.88
C GLU A 280 -26.52 13.60 -29.30
N LEU A 281 -27.26 12.71 -28.63
CA LEU A 281 -27.32 11.30 -28.97
C LEU A 281 -28.33 11.08 -30.11
N SER A 282 -27.96 10.24 -31.06
CA SER A 282 -28.91 9.79 -32.09
C SER A 282 -29.96 8.84 -31.49
N SER A 283 -31.10 8.69 -32.14
CA SER A 283 -32.13 7.71 -31.75
C SER A 283 -31.58 6.28 -31.70
N LYS A 284 -30.59 5.96 -32.54
CA LYS A 284 -29.89 4.66 -32.52
C LYS A 284 -29.04 4.48 -31.29
N ASP A 285 -28.32 5.53 -30.86
CA ASP A 285 -27.51 5.51 -29.64
C ASP A 285 -28.38 5.32 -28.39
N ILE A 286 -29.48 6.09 -28.32
CA ILE A 286 -30.43 5.99 -27.20
C ILE A 286 -31.04 4.59 -27.17
N SER A 287 -31.46 4.04 -28.30
CA SER A 287 -32.01 2.68 -28.39
C SER A 287 -31.00 1.63 -27.92
N PHE A 288 -29.74 1.73 -28.36
CA PHE A 288 -28.67 0.82 -27.92
C PHE A 288 -28.38 0.95 -26.41
N LEU A 289 -28.16 2.17 -25.94
CA LEU A 289 -27.79 2.44 -24.56
C LEU A 289 -28.92 2.12 -23.57
N SER A 290 -30.18 2.26 -23.95
CA SER A 290 -31.34 1.88 -23.11
C SER A 290 -31.40 0.38 -22.82
N GLY A 291 -30.66 -0.45 -23.56
CA GLY A 291 -30.43 -1.86 -23.24
C GLY A 291 -29.55 -2.07 -22.01
N TRP A 292 -28.72 -1.09 -21.64
CA TRP A 292 -27.68 -1.20 -20.65
C TRP A 292 -27.85 -0.29 -19.45
N ILE A 293 -28.05 1.00 -19.68
CA ILE A 293 -28.02 2.04 -18.66
C ILE A 293 -29.42 2.55 -18.32
N SER A 294 -29.58 3.15 -17.15
CA SER A 294 -30.84 3.71 -16.70
C SER A 294 -31.31 4.85 -17.62
N ALA A 295 -32.60 4.90 -17.89
CA ALA A 295 -33.20 5.86 -18.84
C ALA A 295 -32.96 7.33 -18.44
N GLU A 296 -32.83 7.60 -17.15
CA GLU A 296 -32.54 8.95 -16.63
C GLU A 296 -31.26 9.54 -17.20
N TYR A 297 -30.22 8.71 -17.50
CA TYR A 297 -28.94 9.15 -18.05
C TYR A 297 -28.97 9.33 -19.59
N LEU A 298 -30.12 9.11 -20.22
CA LEU A 298 -30.32 9.27 -21.65
C LEU A 298 -31.19 10.47 -22.03
N THR A 299 -31.74 11.20 -21.04
CA THR A 299 -32.54 12.41 -21.31
C THR A 299 -31.63 13.60 -21.61
N LYS A 300 -32.06 14.52 -22.49
CA LYS A 300 -31.30 15.72 -22.86
C LYS A 300 -31.00 16.61 -21.64
N GLU A 301 -31.98 16.74 -20.75
CA GLU A 301 -31.93 17.56 -19.55
C GLU A 301 -30.83 17.05 -18.60
N ASN A 302 -30.83 15.74 -18.30
CA ASN A 302 -29.85 15.15 -17.39
C ASN A 302 -28.45 15.11 -18.01
N ILE A 303 -28.29 14.79 -19.30
CA ILE A 303 -27.01 14.87 -20.00
C ILE A 303 -26.42 16.28 -19.89
N SER A 304 -27.24 17.31 -20.09
CA SER A 304 -26.79 18.71 -19.97
C SER A 304 -26.41 19.07 -18.54
N ALA A 305 -27.17 18.61 -17.55
CA ALA A 305 -26.90 18.84 -16.13
C ALA A 305 -25.60 18.13 -15.70
N ILE A 306 -25.41 16.86 -16.10
CA ILE A 306 -24.19 16.10 -15.82
C ILE A 306 -22.97 16.80 -16.42
N ARG A 307 -23.07 17.24 -17.68
CA ARG A 307 -21.98 17.97 -18.36
C ARG A 307 -21.64 19.25 -17.63
N LYS A 308 -22.63 20.04 -17.20
CA LYS A 308 -22.40 21.26 -16.45
C LYS A 308 -21.63 20.98 -15.16
N ASN A 309 -22.05 19.98 -14.40
CA ASN A 309 -21.38 19.59 -13.14
C ASN A 309 -19.97 19.07 -13.40
N PHE A 310 -19.79 18.20 -14.41
CA PHE A 310 -18.48 17.67 -14.76
C PHE A 310 -17.49 18.76 -15.19
N LEU A 311 -17.94 19.73 -15.98
CA LEU A 311 -17.08 20.85 -16.39
C LEU A 311 -16.66 21.75 -15.24
N SER A 312 -17.52 21.88 -14.20
CA SER A 312 -17.21 22.61 -12.96
C SER A 312 -16.25 21.83 -12.07
N ASP A 313 -16.60 20.60 -11.71
CA ASP A 313 -15.98 19.88 -10.60
C ASP A 313 -14.94 18.84 -11.06
N LYS A 314 -14.85 18.61 -12.39
CA LYS A 314 -13.99 17.59 -13.00
C LYS A 314 -14.25 16.15 -12.50
N CYS A 315 -15.30 15.96 -11.74
CA CYS A 315 -15.73 14.71 -11.15
C CYS A 315 -17.25 14.63 -11.08
N VAL A 316 -17.83 13.50 -11.49
CA VAL A 316 -19.25 13.19 -11.26
C VAL A 316 -19.41 11.72 -10.89
N GLN A 317 -20.40 11.42 -10.05
CA GLN A 317 -20.83 10.09 -9.67
C GLN A 317 -22.28 9.86 -10.09
N LEU A 318 -22.53 8.85 -10.93
CA LEU A 318 -23.84 8.50 -11.46
C LEU A 318 -24.30 7.20 -10.79
N ARG A 319 -25.20 7.31 -9.82
CA ARG A 319 -25.72 6.18 -9.05
C ARG A 319 -26.78 5.42 -9.83
N CYS A 320 -26.98 4.12 -9.52
CA CYS A 320 -27.93 3.27 -10.25
C CYS A 320 -27.72 3.33 -11.77
N PHE A 321 -26.46 3.35 -12.19
CA PHE A 321 -26.09 3.60 -13.59
C PHE A 321 -26.62 2.54 -14.55
N LEU A 322 -26.42 1.25 -14.23
CA LEU A 322 -27.01 0.17 -15.02
C LEU A 322 -28.47 -0.03 -14.64
N LYS A 323 -29.26 -0.44 -15.62
CA LYS A 323 -30.66 -0.78 -15.41
C LYS A 323 -30.81 -2.00 -14.44
N PRO A 324 -31.95 -2.12 -13.72
CA PRO A 324 -32.13 -3.09 -12.65
C PRO A 324 -31.75 -4.53 -13.03
N GLY A 325 -32.26 -5.09 -14.13
CA GLY A 325 -32.02 -6.49 -14.47
C GLY A 325 -30.53 -6.87 -14.63
N ILE A 326 -29.66 -5.94 -15.05
CA ILE A 326 -28.21 -6.19 -15.15
C ILE A 326 -27.57 -6.07 -13.76
N SER A 327 -27.88 -5.02 -13.00
CA SER A 327 -27.30 -4.79 -11.68
C SER A 327 -27.74 -5.84 -10.65
N GLU A 328 -28.96 -6.34 -10.73
CA GLU A 328 -29.49 -7.41 -9.86
C GLU A 328 -28.73 -8.73 -10.06
N ASN A 329 -28.39 -9.10 -11.30
CA ASN A 329 -27.57 -10.28 -11.58
C ASN A 329 -26.18 -10.17 -10.93
N ILE A 330 -25.55 -8.98 -11.00
CA ILE A 330 -24.27 -8.73 -10.36
C ILE A 330 -24.42 -8.78 -8.84
N ASN A 331 -25.48 -8.19 -8.29
CA ASN A 331 -25.73 -8.22 -6.85
C ASN A 331 -25.95 -9.65 -6.33
N ALA A 332 -26.73 -10.47 -7.05
CA ALA A 332 -26.94 -11.88 -6.69
C ALA A 332 -25.63 -12.67 -6.63
N PHE A 333 -24.69 -12.39 -7.53
CA PHE A 333 -23.36 -12.98 -7.49
C PHE A 333 -22.54 -12.55 -6.26
N LEU A 334 -22.51 -11.25 -5.96
CA LEU A 334 -21.82 -10.75 -4.78
C LEU A 334 -22.35 -11.43 -3.50
N PHE A 335 -23.67 -11.63 -3.43
CA PHE A 335 -24.32 -12.38 -2.35
C PHE A 335 -23.90 -13.85 -2.29
N ALA A 336 -23.95 -14.55 -3.41
CA ALA A 336 -23.61 -15.98 -3.47
C ALA A 336 -22.16 -16.22 -3.02
N LYS A 337 -21.23 -15.35 -3.45
CA LYS A 337 -19.81 -15.46 -3.10
C LYS A 337 -19.55 -15.25 -1.61
N MET A 338 -20.30 -14.38 -0.95
CA MET A 338 -20.19 -14.19 0.50
C MET A 338 -20.71 -15.38 1.31
N ARG A 339 -21.81 -16.01 0.88
CA ARG A 339 -22.42 -17.16 1.59
C ARG A 339 -21.57 -18.42 1.56
N THR A 340 -20.73 -18.60 0.56
CA THR A 340 -19.86 -19.79 0.47
C THR A 340 -18.73 -19.79 1.50
N GLY A 341 -18.60 -18.78 2.35
CA GLY A 341 -17.65 -18.73 3.47
C GLY A 341 -16.18 -18.85 3.08
N LYS A 342 -15.89 -18.99 1.80
CA LYS A 342 -14.51 -18.91 1.29
C LYS A 342 -14.09 -17.47 1.37
N SER A 343 -13.76 -17.07 2.60
CA SER A 343 -13.09 -15.81 2.89
C SER A 343 -12.00 -15.60 1.85
N ALA A 344 -11.96 -14.42 1.27
CA ALA A 344 -10.95 -14.00 0.31
C ALA A 344 -9.51 -14.24 0.80
N GLY A 345 -9.31 -14.38 2.11
CA GLY A 345 -8.02 -14.73 2.72
C GLY A 345 -7.48 -16.13 2.43
N SER A 346 -8.31 -17.09 1.98
CA SER A 346 -7.84 -18.47 1.74
C SER A 346 -7.40 -18.75 0.31
N SER A 347 -7.74 -17.93 -0.69
CA SER A 347 -7.31 -18.13 -2.07
C SER A 347 -6.34 -17.04 -2.52
N ARG A 348 -5.06 -17.25 -2.21
CA ARG A 348 -3.93 -16.49 -2.79
C ARG A 348 -3.70 -16.81 -4.27
N LYS A 349 -4.51 -17.68 -4.87
CA LYS A 349 -4.28 -18.19 -6.22
C LYS A 349 -5.21 -17.54 -7.23
N SER A 350 -4.69 -17.33 -8.43
CA SER A 350 -5.50 -17.06 -9.61
C SER A 350 -6.53 -18.17 -9.80
N THR A 351 -7.74 -17.80 -10.19
CA THR A 351 -8.73 -18.74 -10.70
C THR A 351 -8.64 -18.81 -12.22
N ARG A 352 -9.41 -19.69 -12.85
CA ARG A 352 -9.38 -19.81 -14.33
C ARG A 352 -9.76 -18.50 -15.06
N ASN A 353 -10.61 -17.68 -14.45
CA ASN A 353 -11.13 -16.45 -15.07
C ASN A 353 -10.42 -15.19 -14.52
N TRP A 354 -9.88 -15.26 -13.31
CA TRP A 354 -9.27 -14.14 -12.63
C TRP A 354 -7.79 -14.39 -12.36
N LYS A 355 -6.94 -13.52 -12.88
CA LYS A 355 -5.50 -13.55 -12.68
C LYS A 355 -5.07 -12.49 -11.69
N VAL A 356 -4.20 -12.87 -10.77
CA VAL A 356 -3.56 -11.91 -9.86
C VAL A 356 -2.58 -11.05 -10.66
N VAL A 357 -2.69 -9.75 -10.48
CA VAL A 357 -1.82 -8.73 -11.09
C VAL A 357 -0.96 -8.11 -9.99
N GLY A 358 0.32 -7.95 -10.25
CA GLY A 358 1.33 -7.26 -9.47
C GLY A 358 2.25 -6.46 -10.37
N PRO A 359 3.32 -5.89 -9.83
CA PRO A 359 4.02 -6.24 -8.58
C PRO A 359 3.44 -5.52 -7.34
N PRO A 360 3.54 -6.14 -6.15
CA PRO A 360 2.84 -5.66 -4.95
C PRO A 360 3.36 -4.32 -4.41
N HIS A 361 4.54 -3.87 -4.78
CA HIS A 361 5.03 -2.52 -4.44
C HIS A 361 4.40 -1.40 -5.28
N LYS A 362 3.54 -1.74 -6.24
CA LYS A 362 2.75 -0.79 -7.05
C LYS A 362 1.26 -1.06 -6.93
N HIS A 363 0.86 -2.32 -7.04
CA HIS A 363 -0.54 -2.73 -6.97
C HIS A 363 -0.66 -4.24 -6.78
N ARG A 364 -1.79 -4.65 -6.25
CA ARG A 364 -2.23 -6.05 -6.20
C ARG A 364 -3.74 -6.09 -6.32
N TYR A 365 -4.26 -6.82 -7.31
CA TYR A 365 -5.68 -7.09 -7.50
C TYR A 365 -5.88 -8.26 -8.46
N LEU A 366 -7.10 -8.73 -8.61
CA LEU A 366 -7.46 -9.71 -9.62
C LEU A 366 -8.00 -9.00 -10.86
N LYS A 367 -7.51 -9.39 -12.04
CA LYS A 367 -7.99 -8.96 -13.35
C LYS A 367 -8.71 -10.09 -14.05
N LEU A 368 -9.82 -9.81 -14.71
CA LEU A 368 -10.53 -10.75 -15.56
C LEU A 368 -9.79 -10.92 -16.88
N GLU A 369 -9.29 -12.14 -17.17
CA GLU A 369 -8.50 -12.40 -18.39
C GLU A 369 -9.19 -13.35 -19.41
N ASN A 370 -10.10 -14.21 -18.96
CA ASN A 370 -10.56 -15.30 -19.80
C ASN A 370 -11.77 -14.89 -20.66
N ARG A 371 -11.54 -14.78 -21.97
CA ARG A 371 -12.48 -14.27 -22.97
C ARG A 371 -13.27 -15.37 -23.72
N GLY A 372 -13.15 -16.65 -23.37
CA GLY A 372 -13.69 -17.62 -24.31
C GLY A 372 -14.17 -18.97 -23.80
N LYS A 373 -13.98 -19.35 -22.53
CA LYS A 373 -14.50 -20.62 -22.00
C LYS A 373 -14.88 -20.45 -20.52
N TYR A 374 -16.13 -20.13 -20.29
CA TYR A 374 -16.71 -20.02 -18.95
C TYR A 374 -17.00 -21.39 -18.35
N PHE A 375 -16.60 -21.65 -17.13
CA PHE A 375 -16.83 -22.91 -16.42
C PHE A 375 -17.77 -22.72 -15.22
N LEU A 376 -18.74 -23.50 -15.21
CA LEU A 376 -19.96 -23.82 -14.44
C LEU A 376 -20.37 -23.03 -13.18
N ASN A 377 -19.53 -22.36 -12.39
CA ASN A 377 -19.98 -21.71 -11.16
C ASN A 377 -19.83 -20.17 -11.10
N ASP A 378 -19.08 -19.58 -12.03
CA ASP A 378 -18.87 -18.12 -12.11
C ASP A 378 -19.21 -17.57 -13.52
N VAL A 379 -19.85 -18.38 -14.36
CA VAL A 379 -20.00 -18.15 -15.81
C VAL A 379 -20.82 -16.91 -16.09
N GLU A 380 -21.96 -16.77 -15.43
CA GLU A 380 -22.95 -15.75 -15.78
C GLU A 380 -22.46 -14.33 -15.45
N VAL A 381 -21.71 -14.16 -14.38
CA VAL A 381 -21.24 -12.84 -13.97
C VAL A 381 -19.92 -12.46 -14.62
N CYS A 382 -19.03 -13.42 -14.85
CA CYS A 382 -17.84 -13.15 -15.68
C CYS A 382 -18.26 -12.75 -17.10
N SER A 383 -19.32 -13.36 -17.65
CA SER A 383 -19.88 -12.93 -18.93
C SER A 383 -20.48 -11.53 -18.84
N THR A 384 -21.22 -11.21 -17.79
CA THR A 384 -21.80 -9.87 -17.59
C THR A 384 -20.72 -8.79 -17.50
N PHE A 385 -19.64 -9.01 -16.75
CA PHE A 385 -18.52 -8.06 -16.70
C PHE A 385 -17.79 -7.95 -18.03
N PHE A 386 -17.60 -9.05 -18.72
CA PHE A 386 -17.04 -9.05 -20.07
C PHE A 386 -17.94 -8.30 -21.07
N ASP A 387 -19.24 -8.51 -21.00
CA ASP A 387 -20.21 -7.85 -21.87
C ASP A 387 -20.26 -6.34 -21.61
N LEU A 388 -20.15 -5.91 -20.35
CA LEU A 388 -20.00 -4.50 -20.02
C LEU A 388 -18.74 -3.91 -20.64
N GLU A 389 -17.58 -4.56 -20.48
CA GLU A 389 -16.31 -4.09 -21.05
C GLU A 389 -16.37 -4.01 -22.59
N GLU A 390 -16.78 -5.11 -23.26
CA GLU A 390 -16.66 -5.24 -24.70
C GLU A 390 -17.84 -4.60 -25.47
N PHE A 391 -19.06 -4.75 -24.96
CA PHE A 391 -20.23 -4.32 -25.73
C PHE A 391 -20.79 -2.98 -25.28
N LEU A 392 -20.69 -2.61 -23.99
CA LEU A 392 -21.14 -1.29 -23.55
C LEU A 392 -20.00 -0.26 -23.68
N PHE A 393 -18.94 -0.38 -22.87
CA PHE A 393 -17.94 0.67 -22.72
C PHE A 393 -17.08 0.90 -23.98
N LYS A 394 -16.80 -0.13 -24.78
CA LYS A 394 -16.08 0.00 -26.06
C LYS A 394 -16.99 0.43 -27.23
N SER A 395 -18.30 0.53 -27.02
CA SER A 395 -19.22 0.91 -28.08
C SER A 395 -19.08 2.37 -28.52
N SER A 396 -19.32 2.64 -29.81
CA SER A 396 -19.36 4.01 -30.31
C SER A 396 -20.49 4.82 -29.68
N ALA A 397 -21.61 4.18 -29.31
CA ALA A 397 -22.72 4.82 -28.62
C ALA A 397 -22.30 5.33 -27.22
N TYR A 398 -21.56 4.51 -26.46
CA TYR A 398 -21.05 4.93 -25.15
C TYR A 398 -20.02 6.06 -25.28
N ASN A 399 -19.10 5.99 -26.23
CA ASN A 399 -18.12 7.06 -26.46
C ASN A 399 -18.79 8.40 -26.83
N ARG A 400 -19.88 8.37 -27.62
CA ARG A 400 -20.69 9.58 -27.90
C ARG A 400 -21.43 10.08 -26.65
N TRP A 401 -21.98 9.17 -25.85
CA TRP A 401 -22.60 9.51 -24.58
C TRP A 401 -21.55 10.14 -23.64
N LEU A 402 -20.35 9.57 -23.57
CA LEU A 402 -19.25 10.08 -22.77
C LEU A 402 -18.89 11.52 -23.17
N LEU A 403 -18.76 11.78 -24.49
CA LEU A 403 -18.59 13.15 -24.99
C LEU A 403 -19.76 14.06 -24.60
N ALA A 404 -21.01 13.59 -24.72
CA ALA A 404 -22.19 14.39 -24.39
C ALA A 404 -22.23 14.78 -22.91
N VAL A 405 -21.78 13.93 -21.98
CA VAL A 405 -21.82 14.19 -20.54
C VAL A 405 -20.54 14.84 -19.98
N THR A 406 -19.40 14.73 -20.68
CA THR A 406 -18.13 15.30 -20.19
C THR A 406 -17.66 16.50 -21.02
N GLY A 407 -18.09 16.61 -22.26
CA GLY A 407 -17.55 17.55 -23.22
C GLY A 407 -16.16 17.20 -23.74
N GLN A 408 -15.64 16.00 -23.44
CA GLN A 408 -14.29 15.57 -23.78
C GLN A 408 -14.30 14.59 -24.95
N ILE A 409 -13.45 14.85 -25.96
CA ILE A 409 -13.21 13.91 -27.06
C ILE A 409 -12.11 12.95 -26.64
N VAL A 410 -12.42 11.66 -26.63
CA VAL A 410 -11.46 10.62 -26.27
C VAL A 410 -10.83 9.99 -27.52
N SER A 411 -9.53 9.75 -27.48
CA SER A 411 -8.74 9.26 -28.63
C SER A 411 -8.29 7.81 -28.47
N GLU A 412 -7.99 7.40 -27.27
CA GLU A 412 -7.52 6.06 -26.94
C GLU A 412 -8.09 5.63 -25.60
N SER A 413 -8.19 4.31 -25.38
CA SER A 413 -8.62 3.76 -24.08
C SER A 413 -7.80 2.55 -23.68
N LYS A 414 -7.54 2.44 -22.38
CA LYS A 414 -7.05 1.24 -21.70
C LYS A 414 -8.14 0.74 -20.76
N SER A 415 -8.35 -0.56 -20.64
CA SER A 415 -9.43 -1.10 -19.82
C SER A 415 -9.02 -2.30 -18.99
N ALA A 416 -9.68 -2.47 -17.85
CA ALA A 416 -9.57 -3.65 -17.00
C ALA A 416 -10.86 -3.88 -16.21
N VAL A 417 -11.30 -5.13 -16.12
CA VAL A 417 -12.25 -5.56 -15.11
C VAL A 417 -11.47 -6.04 -13.91
N ARG A 418 -11.65 -5.39 -12.76
CA ARG A 418 -10.83 -5.59 -11.55
C ARG A 418 -11.66 -6.11 -10.39
N ASN A 419 -11.03 -6.95 -9.56
CA ASN A 419 -11.58 -7.38 -8.28
C ASN A 419 -10.53 -7.14 -7.20
N PHE A 420 -10.85 -6.28 -6.24
CA PHE A 420 -10.05 -6.01 -5.05
C PHE A 420 -10.60 -6.84 -3.89
N ARG A 421 -9.77 -7.75 -3.39
CA ARG A 421 -10.13 -8.68 -2.30
C ARG A 421 -9.83 -8.04 -0.96
N ARG A 422 -10.72 -8.24 -0.01
CA ARG A 422 -10.56 -7.76 1.36
C ARG A 422 -9.29 -8.31 2.02
N GLY A 423 -8.57 -7.47 2.73
CA GLY A 423 -7.36 -7.82 3.45
C GLY A 423 -6.15 -8.10 2.56
N GLN A 424 -6.21 -7.75 1.25
CA GLN A 424 -5.15 -8.06 0.31
C GLN A 424 -4.84 -6.95 -0.68
N ASP A 425 -5.84 -6.39 -1.35
CA ASP A 425 -5.66 -5.73 -2.64
C ASP A 425 -5.75 -4.20 -2.56
N TYR A 426 -4.99 -3.55 -3.47
CA TYR A 426 -4.80 -2.10 -3.51
C TYR A 426 -4.10 -1.68 -4.80
N THR A 427 -4.04 -0.37 -5.04
CA THR A 427 -3.03 0.26 -5.90
C THR A 427 -2.36 1.38 -5.10
N ILE A 428 -1.06 1.59 -5.30
CA ILE A 428 -0.29 2.68 -4.70
C ILE A 428 -0.28 3.85 -5.67
N ALA A 429 -0.19 5.06 -5.17
CA ALA A 429 -0.10 6.28 -5.96
C ALA A 429 1.05 6.18 -6.97
N HIS A 430 0.73 6.36 -8.24
CA HIS A 430 1.69 6.30 -9.33
C HIS A 430 1.27 7.27 -10.44
N HIS A 431 2.27 7.72 -11.18
CA HIS A 431 2.04 8.36 -12.47
C HIS A 431 1.98 7.29 -13.55
N ASP A 432 1.08 7.44 -14.48
CA ASP A 432 1.18 6.72 -15.75
C ASP A 432 2.27 7.42 -16.58
N SER A 433 3.50 6.93 -16.49
CA SER A 433 4.70 7.53 -17.11
C SER A 433 4.61 7.67 -18.63
N ASP A 434 3.69 6.95 -19.26
CA ASP A 434 3.45 7.00 -20.72
C ASP A 434 2.46 8.10 -21.13
N SER A 435 1.74 8.73 -20.20
CA SER A 435 0.71 9.72 -20.54
C SER A 435 1.23 11.15 -20.35
N LYS A 436 1.73 11.74 -21.41
CA LYS A 436 1.93 13.21 -21.53
C LYS A 436 0.60 13.94 -21.85
N VAL A 437 -0.54 13.37 -21.49
CA VAL A 437 -1.86 13.85 -21.89
C VAL A 437 -2.82 13.70 -20.72
N SER A 438 -3.70 14.67 -20.53
CA SER A 438 -4.79 14.58 -19.57
C SER A 438 -5.64 13.34 -19.81
N GLN A 439 -6.12 12.73 -18.73
CA GLN A 439 -6.89 11.49 -18.78
C GLN A 439 -8.29 11.66 -18.20
N LEU A 440 -9.24 10.89 -18.75
CA LEU A 440 -10.56 10.70 -18.19
C LEU A 440 -10.65 9.27 -17.64
N GLN A 441 -10.79 9.14 -16.33
CA GLN A 441 -11.03 7.88 -15.66
C GLN A 441 -12.53 7.62 -15.58
N SER A 442 -12.97 6.44 -16.01
CA SER A 442 -14.36 5.99 -15.99
C SER A 442 -14.42 4.65 -15.25
N THR A 443 -14.98 4.64 -14.05
CA THR A 443 -15.02 3.47 -13.19
C THR A 443 -16.43 3.13 -12.78
N LEU A 444 -16.95 1.98 -13.21
CA LEU A 444 -18.23 1.43 -12.76
C LEU A 444 -18.00 0.46 -11.60
N CYS A 445 -18.36 0.87 -10.40
CA CYS A 445 -18.05 0.17 -9.16
C CYS A 445 -19.22 -0.71 -8.67
N PHE A 446 -18.86 -1.86 -8.09
CA PHE A 446 -19.78 -2.81 -7.47
C PHE A 446 -19.23 -3.29 -6.13
N VAL A 447 -19.96 -3.00 -5.07
CA VAL A 447 -19.73 -3.46 -3.70
C VAL A 447 -21.05 -3.89 -3.09
N LYS A 448 -21.03 -4.78 -2.09
CA LYS A 448 -22.26 -5.10 -1.36
C LYS A 448 -22.63 -3.95 -0.43
N ALA A 449 -23.83 -3.44 -0.55
CA ALA A 449 -24.36 -2.30 0.22
C ALA A 449 -25.90 -2.41 0.41
N ASP A 450 -26.38 -3.60 0.77
CA ASP A 450 -27.82 -3.88 0.89
C ASP A 450 -28.44 -3.33 2.17
N SER A 451 -27.62 -3.14 3.22
CA SER A 451 -28.05 -2.54 4.48
C SER A 451 -27.53 -1.12 4.62
N ILE A 452 -28.26 -0.31 5.41
CA ILE A 452 -27.82 1.04 5.78
C ILE A 452 -26.44 1.02 6.44
N ASN A 453 -26.13 0.00 7.22
CA ASN A 453 -24.84 -0.14 7.90
C ASN A 453 -23.71 -0.41 6.91
N GLU A 454 -23.90 -1.29 5.93
CA GLU A 454 -22.92 -1.55 4.87
C GLU A 454 -22.70 -0.30 4.01
N HIS A 455 -23.76 0.40 3.65
CA HIS A 455 -23.66 1.66 2.92
C HIS A 455 -22.86 2.71 3.71
N ARG A 456 -23.17 2.91 5.00
CA ARG A 456 -22.41 3.82 5.87
C ARG A 456 -20.96 3.40 6.01
N ALA A 457 -20.68 2.09 6.10
CA ALA A 457 -19.32 1.57 6.17
C ALA A 457 -18.51 1.98 4.93
N TRP A 458 -19.05 1.81 3.73
CA TRP A 458 -18.39 2.25 2.50
C TRP A 458 -18.20 3.77 2.42
N MET A 459 -19.22 4.53 2.82
CA MET A 459 -19.16 6.01 2.79
C MET A 459 -18.22 6.61 3.84
N SER A 460 -17.87 5.85 4.90
CA SER A 460 -16.94 6.33 5.94
C SER A 460 -15.49 6.43 5.47
N GLY A 461 -15.11 5.69 4.42
CA GLY A 461 -13.72 5.56 3.97
C GLY A 461 -12.82 4.71 4.88
N ASN A 462 -13.27 4.33 6.08
CA ASN A 462 -12.43 3.66 7.09
C ASN A 462 -11.90 2.28 6.65
N PHE A 463 -12.61 1.62 5.74
CA PHE A 463 -12.27 0.29 5.24
C PHE A 463 -11.49 0.30 3.91
N GLY A 464 -11.17 1.49 3.40
CA GLY A 464 -10.50 1.63 2.11
C GLY A 464 -11.38 1.31 0.91
N GLY A 465 -10.76 0.89 -0.19
CA GLY A 465 -11.47 0.56 -1.43
C GLY A 465 -12.03 1.79 -2.19
N PHE A 466 -11.78 3.00 -1.75
CA PHE A 466 -12.12 4.23 -2.47
C PHE A 466 -11.04 4.62 -3.46
N GLU A 467 -11.40 5.36 -4.49
CA GLU A 467 -10.47 5.95 -5.44
C GLU A 467 -10.01 7.30 -4.94
N CYS A 468 -8.73 7.59 -5.09
CA CYS A 468 -8.14 8.85 -4.69
C CYS A 468 -7.34 9.45 -5.86
N PHE A 469 -7.55 10.74 -6.10
CA PHE A 469 -6.86 11.52 -7.11
C PHE A 469 -6.21 12.72 -6.42
N ILE A 470 -4.88 12.81 -6.53
CA ILE A 470 -4.10 13.82 -5.82
C ILE A 470 -3.44 14.72 -6.85
N PRO A 471 -3.79 16.02 -6.88
CA PRO A 471 -3.10 16.99 -7.72
C PRO A 471 -1.63 17.08 -7.31
N THR A 472 -0.73 17.12 -8.30
CA THR A 472 0.69 17.36 -8.04
C THR A 472 1.17 18.56 -8.85
N SER A 473 2.14 19.32 -8.29
CA SER A 473 2.83 20.36 -9.04
C SER A 473 4.01 19.76 -9.82
N PRO A 474 4.34 20.29 -11.00
CA PRO A 474 5.44 19.78 -11.83
C PRO A 474 6.83 19.90 -11.17
N GLU A 475 6.96 20.63 -10.06
CA GLU A 475 8.23 20.90 -9.37
C GLU A 475 8.66 19.79 -8.39
N VAL A 476 7.82 18.78 -8.16
CA VAL A 476 8.12 17.68 -7.23
C VAL A 476 8.86 16.56 -7.98
N GLU A 477 10.15 16.72 -8.20
CA GLU A 477 11.01 15.70 -8.85
C GLU A 477 11.28 14.46 -7.97
N ASP A 478 10.96 14.48 -6.68
CA ASP A 478 11.31 13.40 -5.74
C ASP A 478 10.09 12.54 -5.35
N ILE A 479 9.72 11.63 -6.24
CA ILE A 479 8.59 10.69 -6.09
C ILE A 479 8.68 9.84 -4.79
N ALA A 480 9.90 9.68 -4.24
CA ALA A 480 10.12 8.92 -3.01
C ALA A 480 9.74 9.69 -1.74
N ALA A 481 9.84 11.02 -1.78
CA ALA A 481 9.45 11.88 -0.67
C ALA A 481 7.92 12.08 -0.63
N THR A 482 7.26 12.02 -1.78
CA THR A 482 5.80 12.24 -1.86
C THR A 482 4.99 11.16 -1.17
N ALA A 483 5.37 9.89 -1.22
CA ALA A 483 4.66 8.82 -0.49
C ALA A 483 4.75 8.97 1.05
N GLU A 484 5.75 9.68 1.58
CA GLU A 484 5.88 9.97 3.02
C GLU A 484 5.22 11.31 3.42
N VAL A 485 4.82 12.16 2.48
CA VAL A 485 4.46 13.58 2.72
C VAL A 485 2.96 13.86 2.48
N TYR A 486 2.11 12.87 2.20
CA TYR A 486 0.67 13.13 2.13
C TYR A 486 0.10 13.46 3.51
N ASP A 487 0.30 14.69 3.92
CA ASP A 487 -0.48 15.29 4.99
C ASP A 487 -1.81 15.78 4.37
N THR A 488 -2.87 15.05 4.64
CA THR A 488 -4.23 15.41 4.20
C THR A 488 -4.73 16.74 4.77
N THR A 489 -3.91 17.38 5.61
CA THR A 489 -4.27 18.64 6.31
C THR A 489 -3.61 19.89 5.73
N SER A 490 -2.65 19.79 4.80
CA SER A 490 -1.80 20.93 4.44
C SER A 490 -1.92 21.49 3.02
N ASN A 491 -2.66 20.86 2.09
CA ASN A 491 -2.81 21.37 0.73
C ASN A 491 -4.24 21.80 0.42
N GLU A 492 -4.44 23.07 0.14
CA GLU A 492 -5.68 23.69 -0.34
C GLU A 492 -6.09 23.23 -1.76
N GLU A 493 -5.28 22.44 -2.46
CA GLU A 493 -5.64 21.82 -3.72
C GLU A 493 -6.50 20.58 -3.47
N GLN A 494 -7.67 20.61 -4.02
CA GLN A 494 -8.81 19.75 -3.73
C GLN A 494 -8.53 18.26 -4.08
N LEU A 495 -8.16 17.47 -3.08
CA LEU A 495 -8.13 16.01 -3.15
C LEU A 495 -9.51 15.49 -3.58
N ILE A 496 -9.57 14.73 -4.69
CA ILE A 496 -10.81 14.06 -5.11
C ILE A 496 -10.81 12.64 -4.54
N SER A 497 -11.75 12.36 -3.65
CA SER A 497 -11.98 11.02 -3.09
C SER A 497 -13.34 10.49 -3.55
N VAL A 498 -13.34 9.33 -4.23
CA VAL A 498 -14.54 8.68 -4.78
C VAL A 498 -14.81 7.41 -4.00
N GLN A 499 -15.80 7.45 -3.11
CA GLN A 499 -16.17 6.31 -2.28
C GLN A 499 -16.76 5.16 -3.10
N ALA A 500 -16.44 3.92 -2.71
CA ALA A 500 -16.99 2.75 -3.37
C ALA A 500 -18.50 2.65 -3.13
N SER A 501 -19.27 2.50 -4.19
CA SER A 501 -20.73 2.40 -4.13
C SER A 501 -21.26 1.43 -5.18
N PHE A 502 -22.32 0.69 -4.84
CA PHE A 502 -22.92 -0.28 -5.74
C PHE A 502 -23.54 0.40 -6.97
N ASN A 503 -23.28 -0.18 -8.16
CA ASN A 503 -23.83 0.26 -9.43
C ASN A 503 -23.68 1.78 -9.65
N THR A 504 -22.48 2.30 -9.36
CA THR A 504 -22.16 3.72 -9.48
C THR A 504 -21.03 3.92 -10.47
N LEU A 505 -21.30 4.71 -11.51
CA LEU A 505 -20.28 5.14 -12.47
C LEU A 505 -19.66 6.45 -11.97
N SER A 506 -18.36 6.46 -11.78
CA SER A 506 -17.57 7.67 -11.55
C SER A 506 -16.82 8.07 -12.82
N LEU A 507 -16.89 9.36 -13.16
CA LEU A 507 -16.11 10.00 -14.20
C LEU A 507 -15.24 11.05 -13.56
N VAL A 508 -13.91 10.94 -13.70
CA VAL A 508 -12.95 11.87 -13.11
C VAL A 508 -11.91 12.25 -14.16
N GLN A 509 -11.71 13.55 -14.33
CA GLN A 509 -10.64 14.09 -15.19
C GLN A 509 -9.42 14.37 -14.35
N ASN A 510 -8.28 13.68 -14.64
CA ASN A 510 -6.98 13.99 -14.05
C ASN A 510 -6.08 14.72 -15.04
N LYS A 511 -5.23 15.58 -14.48
CA LYS A 511 -4.15 16.22 -15.21
C LYS A 511 -2.97 15.25 -15.39
N GLU A 512 -2.03 15.61 -16.26
CA GLU A 512 -0.86 14.82 -16.63
C GLU A 512 -0.03 14.29 -15.45
N HIS A 513 0.03 15.03 -14.34
CA HIS A 513 0.88 14.72 -13.19
C HIS A 513 0.11 14.28 -11.93
N ASP A 514 -1.21 14.16 -12.01
CA ASP A 514 -2.02 13.77 -10.86
C ASP A 514 -1.77 12.30 -10.51
N PHE A 515 -1.61 12.01 -9.22
CA PHE A 515 -1.55 10.62 -8.75
C PHE A 515 -2.93 10.01 -8.64
N TYR A 516 -3.03 8.73 -8.98
CA TYR A 516 -4.23 7.92 -8.83
C TYR A 516 -3.92 6.65 -8.07
N PHE A 517 -4.79 6.27 -7.13
CA PHE A 517 -4.73 4.99 -6.46
C PHE A 517 -6.09 4.53 -5.94
N ILE A 518 -6.20 3.22 -5.66
CA ILE A 518 -7.29 2.63 -4.89
C ILE A 518 -6.73 2.23 -3.53
N LYS A 519 -7.28 2.84 -2.47
CA LYS A 519 -6.86 2.60 -1.10
C LYS A 519 -6.99 1.12 -0.75
N TYR A 520 -6.00 0.58 -0.02
CA TYR A 520 -6.01 -0.79 0.49
C TYR A 520 -7.36 -1.17 1.06
N LEU A 521 -7.91 -2.29 0.58
CA LEU A 521 -9.20 -2.78 1.01
C LEU A 521 -9.04 -3.66 2.26
N SER A 522 -9.44 -3.12 3.40
CA SER A 522 -9.35 -3.79 4.70
C SER A 522 -10.11 -5.13 4.71
N LYS A 523 -9.61 -6.07 5.49
CA LYS A 523 -10.30 -7.34 5.79
C LYS A 523 -11.70 -7.12 6.38
N PHE A 524 -11.90 -6.00 7.06
CA PHE A 524 -13.16 -5.64 7.72
C PHE A 524 -14.16 -4.94 6.80
N ALA A 525 -13.83 -4.69 5.55
CA ALA A 525 -14.76 -4.15 4.57
C ALA A 525 -15.98 -5.08 4.41
N PRO A 526 -17.18 -4.55 4.12
CA PRO A 526 -18.39 -5.36 3.98
C PRO A 526 -18.30 -6.45 2.91
N SER A 527 -17.60 -6.16 1.80
CA SER A 527 -17.38 -7.12 0.70
C SER A 527 -16.09 -6.83 -0.05
N ASP A 528 -15.70 -7.73 -0.96
CA ASP A 528 -14.76 -7.41 -2.02
C ASP A 528 -15.32 -6.29 -2.89
N ARG A 529 -14.44 -5.50 -3.54
CA ARG A 529 -14.81 -4.50 -4.53
C ARG A 529 -14.56 -5.04 -5.92
N TYR A 530 -15.52 -4.88 -6.81
CA TYR A 530 -15.40 -5.14 -8.25
C TYR A 530 -15.58 -3.84 -9.02
N ASP A 531 -14.89 -3.68 -10.13
CA ASP A 531 -15.13 -2.57 -11.04
C ASP A 531 -14.80 -2.91 -12.49
N VAL A 532 -15.47 -2.17 -13.40
CA VAL A 532 -15.12 -2.07 -14.81
C VAL A 532 -14.49 -0.69 -14.98
N HIS A 533 -13.20 -0.68 -15.24
CA HIS A 533 -12.39 0.54 -15.28
C HIS A 533 -11.85 0.82 -16.67
N PHE A 534 -12.02 2.07 -17.10
CA PHE A 534 -11.48 2.61 -18.33
C PHE A 534 -10.69 3.88 -18.06
N CYS A 535 -9.51 3.96 -18.63
CA CYS A 535 -8.70 5.16 -18.70
C CYS A 535 -8.63 5.63 -20.16
N TYR A 536 -9.14 6.83 -20.43
CA TYR A 536 -9.18 7.43 -21.76
C TYR A 536 -8.18 8.58 -21.86
N ASN A 537 -7.48 8.69 -22.99
CA ASN A 537 -6.68 9.87 -23.34
C ASN A 537 -7.61 10.93 -23.96
N ILE A 538 -7.58 12.16 -23.42
CA ILE A 538 -8.42 13.29 -23.84
C ILE A 538 -7.60 14.45 -24.38
#